data_04dffeba9d29ef1e6e3e0c7d0168989f
#
_entry.id   04dffeba9d29ef1e6e3e0c7d0168989f
#
_cell.length_a   1.000
_cell.length_b   1.000
_cell.length_c   1.000
_cell.angle_alpha   90.00
_cell.angle_beta   90.00
_cell.angle_gamma   90.00
#
_symmetry.space_group_name_H-M   'P 1'
#
loop_
_entity.id
_entity.type
_entity.pdbx_description
1 polymer ?
#
loop_
_entity_poly.entity_id
_entity_poly.type
_entity_poly.pdbx_seq_one_letter_code
_entity_poly.pdbx_strand_id
1 'polypeptide(L)'
;MTATVDMAGQWYVTCDGFAGGSVQYEDVYGVGQFLVFTSNTAANVATEMLLCDNRDDPFWDFKCKVTADPATMTFSASNVDNLNYECKMTVTGGKIVKGGAKTPSGMPADYIEFHIVFSDDDNAGSAYDDLFIHGYRYTGFAADE
;
A
#
# COMPACT_ATOMS: atom_id res chain seq x y z
N MET A 1 -13.34 -19.42 -3.81
CA MET A 1 -12.24 -18.90 -2.96
C MET A 1 -11.48 -17.82 -3.71
N THR A 2 -11.08 -16.80 -2.99
CA THR A 2 -10.29 -15.68 -3.53
C THR A 2 -8.85 -16.13 -3.80
N ALA A 3 -8.34 -15.92 -5.02
CA ALA A 3 -7.00 -16.39 -5.42
C ALA A 3 -5.88 -15.76 -4.58
N THR A 4 -6.07 -14.51 -4.09
CA THR A 4 -5.09 -13.79 -3.26
C THR A 4 -5.60 -13.60 -1.83
N VAL A 5 -6.33 -14.58 -1.29
CA VAL A 5 -7.04 -14.45 0.00
C VAL A 5 -6.14 -14.02 1.15
N ASP A 6 -4.90 -14.53 1.22
CA ASP A 6 -3.97 -14.18 2.30
C ASP A 6 -3.38 -12.78 2.14
N MET A 7 -3.45 -12.22 0.95
CA MET A 7 -2.95 -10.88 0.65
C MET A 7 -4.06 -9.83 0.57
N ALA A 8 -5.31 -10.26 0.48
CA ALA A 8 -6.46 -9.35 0.37
C ALA A 8 -6.84 -8.78 1.74
N GLY A 9 -7.29 -7.55 1.77
CA GLY A 9 -7.77 -6.95 3.01
C GLY A 9 -7.75 -5.44 3.01
N GLN A 10 -8.03 -4.91 4.20
CA GLN A 10 -7.97 -3.49 4.51
C GLN A 10 -6.80 -3.25 5.46
N TRP A 11 -6.09 -2.15 5.24
CA TRP A 11 -4.85 -1.87 5.95
C TRP A 11 -4.85 -0.43 6.45
N TYR A 12 -4.50 -0.22 7.72
CA TYR A 12 -4.17 1.09 8.26
C TYR A 12 -2.70 1.38 8.01
N VAL A 13 -2.42 2.45 7.28
CA VAL A 13 -1.06 2.78 6.85
C VAL A 13 -0.76 4.26 7.05
N THR A 14 0.53 4.58 7.06
CA THR A 14 1.04 5.94 7.00
C THR A 14 1.97 6.06 5.81
N CYS A 15 2.24 7.30 5.38
CA CYS A 15 3.04 7.57 4.19
C CYS A 15 4.24 8.45 4.55
N ASP A 16 5.44 7.94 4.30
CA ASP A 16 6.70 8.63 4.56
C ASP A 16 7.42 8.95 3.26
N GLY A 17 8.24 9.98 3.25
CA GLY A 17 9.16 10.27 2.17
C GLY A 17 10.45 9.48 2.38
N PHE A 18 10.87 8.71 1.36
CA PHE A 18 11.99 7.79 1.43
C PHE A 18 13.04 8.15 0.38
N ALA A 19 14.29 8.24 0.80
CA ALA A 19 15.41 8.54 -0.10
C ALA A 19 16.72 8.01 0.50
N GLY A 20 17.63 7.59 -0.36
CA GLY A 20 18.95 7.14 0.07
C GLY A 20 18.92 5.92 0.97
N GLY A 21 17.91 5.08 0.85
CA GLY A 21 17.79 3.84 1.62
C GLY A 21 17.13 4.01 2.99
N SER A 22 16.56 5.16 3.32
CA SER A 22 15.92 5.38 4.61
C SER A 22 14.78 6.41 4.54
N VAL A 23 13.94 6.41 5.58
CA VAL A 23 12.89 7.41 5.74
C VAL A 23 13.52 8.77 6.04
N GLN A 24 13.18 9.78 5.24
CA GLN A 24 13.66 11.15 5.40
C GLN A 24 12.58 12.06 6.03
N TYR A 25 11.31 11.80 5.73
CA TYR A 25 10.20 12.61 6.21
C TYR A 25 9.08 11.70 6.67
N GLU A 26 8.83 11.61 7.97
CA GLU A 26 7.69 10.87 8.49
C GLU A 26 6.40 11.63 8.20
N ASP A 27 5.34 10.90 7.78
CA ASP A 27 4.04 11.48 7.44
C ASP A 27 4.19 12.70 6.52
N VAL A 28 4.88 12.51 5.42
CA VAL A 28 5.39 13.57 4.56
C VAL A 28 4.32 14.55 4.07
N TYR A 29 3.09 14.10 3.89
CA TYR A 29 1.98 14.97 3.48
C TYR A 29 1.05 15.36 4.63
N GLY A 30 1.34 14.93 5.85
CA GLY A 30 0.59 15.32 7.03
C GLY A 30 -0.83 14.77 7.10
N VAL A 31 -1.12 13.69 6.37
CA VAL A 31 -2.47 13.09 6.34
C VAL A 31 -2.73 12.14 7.49
N GLY A 32 -1.66 11.72 8.19
CA GLY A 32 -1.78 10.73 9.26
C GLY A 32 -2.11 9.34 8.73
N GLN A 33 -2.85 8.59 9.51
CA GLN A 33 -3.24 7.23 9.18
C GLN A 33 -4.38 7.24 8.16
N PHE A 34 -4.28 6.37 7.14
CA PHE A 34 -5.33 6.21 6.14
C PHE A 34 -5.48 4.73 5.76
N LEU A 35 -6.53 4.42 5.01
CA LEU A 35 -6.80 3.05 4.59
C LEU A 35 -6.32 2.80 3.18
N VAL A 36 -5.69 1.64 2.97
CA VAL A 36 -5.50 1.06 1.64
C VAL A 36 -6.17 -0.30 1.60
N PHE A 37 -6.52 -0.73 0.40
CA PHE A 37 -7.23 -1.98 0.16
C PHE A 37 -6.45 -2.80 -0.85
N THR A 38 -6.32 -4.10 -0.57
CA THR A 38 -5.82 -5.08 -1.53
C THR A 38 -6.93 -6.07 -1.81
N SER A 39 -7.13 -6.41 -3.08
CA SER A 39 -8.22 -7.30 -3.47
C SER A 39 -7.90 -8.02 -4.76
N ASN A 40 -8.69 -9.05 -5.06
CA ASN A 40 -8.59 -9.76 -6.33
C ASN A 40 -8.96 -8.86 -7.49
N THR A 41 -8.38 -9.16 -8.66
CA THR A 41 -8.89 -8.65 -9.94
C THR A 41 -10.11 -9.45 -10.35
N ALA A 42 -10.83 -8.97 -11.38
CA ALA A 42 -11.97 -9.69 -11.96
C ALA A 42 -11.56 -11.06 -12.50
N ALA A 43 -10.32 -11.21 -12.96
CA ALA A 43 -9.80 -12.50 -13.45
C ALA A 43 -9.61 -13.52 -12.32
N ASN A 44 -9.53 -13.08 -11.07
CA ASN A 44 -9.34 -13.94 -9.88
C ASN A 44 -8.19 -14.94 -10.07
N VAL A 45 -7.02 -14.42 -10.48
CA VAL A 45 -5.79 -15.22 -10.62
C VAL A 45 -4.79 -14.84 -9.57
N ALA A 46 -3.96 -15.81 -9.16
CA ALA A 46 -3.02 -15.61 -8.04
C ALA A 46 -1.87 -14.64 -8.36
N THR A 47 -1.65 -14.34 -9.64
CA THR A 47 -0.53 -13.51 -10.08
C THR A 47 -0.86 -12.03 -10.19
N GLU A 48 -2.08 -11.62 -9.88
CA GLU A 48 -2.44 -10.21 -9.93
C GLU A 48 -3.41 -9.82 -8.80
N MET A 49 -3.34 -8.56 -8.41
CA MET A 49 -4.10 -8.01 -7.31
C MET A 49 -4.38 -6.54 -7.59
N LEU A 50 -5.46 -6.01 -7.05
CA LEU A 50 -5.74 -4.57 -7.06
C LEU A 50 -5.20 -3.95 -5.77
N LEU A 51 -4.59 -2.78 -5.89
CA LEU A 51 -4.13 -1.96 -4.78
C LEU A 51 -4.77 -0.58 -4.93
N CYS A 52 -5.50 -0.13 -3.91
CA CYS A 52 -6.16 1.18 -3.97
C CYS A 52 -6.23 1.82 -2.58
N ASP A 53 -6.43 3.14 -2.54
CA ASP A 53 -6.72 3.84 -1.31
C ASP A 53 -8.24 3.93 -1.07
N ASN A 54 -8.64 4.62 0.01
CA ASN A 54 -10.06 4.74 0.36
C ASN A 54 -10.74 5.77 -0.55
N ARG A 55 -11.68 5.31 -1.36
CA ARG A 55 -12.39 6.15 -2.31
C ARG A 55 -13.15 7.31 -1.64
N ASP A 56 -13.67 7.11 -0.44
CA ASP A 56 -14.47 8.11 0.27
C ASP A 56 -13.60 9.15 0.98
N ASP A 57 -12.34 8.80 1.27
CA ASP A 57 -11.36 9.68 1.91
C ASP A 57 -9.97 9.35 1.35
N PRO A 58 -9.71 9.69 0.09
CA PRO A 58 -8.51 9.23 -0.60
C PRO A 58 -7.26 9.98 -0.15
N PHE A 59 -6.16 9.25 0.00
CA PHE A 59 -4.83 9.82 0.15
C PHE A 59 -4.34 10.45 -1.16
N TRP A 60 -4.46 9.72 -2.27
CA TRP A 60 -4.01 10.16 -3.61
C TRP A 60 -5.03 9.89 -4.70
N ASP A 61 -6.13 9.21 -4.37
CA ASP A 61 -7.15 8.74 -5.30
C ASP A 61 -6.56 7.80 -6.35
N PHE A 62 -6.02 6.66 -5.88
CA PHE A 62 -5.39 5.70 -6.77
C PHE A 62 -6.03 4.32 -6.70
N LYS A 63 -5.95 3.62 -7.83
CA LYS A 63 -6.28 2.21 -7.97
C LYS A 63 -5.45 1.65 -9.10
N CYS A 64 -4.66 0.62 -8.83
CA CYS A 64 -3.83 0.02 -9.86
C CYS A 64 -3.78 -1.50 -9.72
N LYS A 65 -3.46 -2.16 -10.82
CA LYS A 65 -3.22 -3.59 -10.85
C LYS A 65 -1.74 -3.84 -10.59
N VAL A 66 -1.44 -4.66 -9.59
CA VAL A 66 -0.08 -5.07 -9.27
C VAL A 66 0.10 -6.54 -9.60
N THR A 67 1.33 -6.93 -9.92
CA THR A 67 1.72 -8.32 -10.03
C THR A 67 1.95 -8.86 -8.63
N ALA A 68 1.33 -9.99 -8.29
CA ALA A 68 1.40 -10.58 -6.96
C ALA A 68 2.04 -11.96 -7.01
N ASP A 69 2.75 -12.31 -5.93
CA ASP A 69 3.27 -13.65 -5.69
C ASP A 69 2.81 -14.10 -4.29
N PRO A 70 1.72 -14.89 -4.23
CA PRO A 70 1.20 -15.35 -2.92
C PRO A 70 2.14 -16.26 -2.17
N ALA A 71 3.05 -16.96 -2.85
CA ALA A 71 4.02 -17.85 -2.19
C ALA A 71 5.00 -17.07 -1.32
N THR A 72 5.42 -15.88 -1.77
CA THR A 72 6.32 -14.99 -1.02
C THR A 72 5.60 -13.82 -0.38
N MET A 73 4.31 -13.63 -0.69
CA MET A 73 3.48 -12.51 -0.24
C MET A 73 4.07 -11.16 -0.63
N THR A 74 4.53 -11.07 -1.87
CA THR A 74 5.14 -9.85 -2.43
C THR A 74 4.33 -9.36 -3.63
N PHE A 75 4.47 -8.06 -3.94
CA PHE A 75 3.78 -7.46 -5.08
C PHE A 75 4.55 -6.27 -5.64
N SER A 76 4.34 -5.97 -6.90
CA SER A 76 4.99 -4.84 -7.58
C SER A 76 4.21 -4.44 -8.85
N ALA A 77 4.50 -3.24 -9.33
CA ALA A 77 3.97 -2.76 -10.61
C ALA A 77 4.95 -1.74 -11.20
N SER A 78 5.16 -1.79 -12.51
CA SER A 78 6.11 -0.91 -13.19
C SER A 78 5.35 -0.05 -14.20
N ASN A 79 5.26 1.24 -13.90
CA ASN A 79 4.68 2.26 -14.80
C ASN A 79 3.29 1.85 -15.33
N VAL A 80 2.40 1.48 -14.40
CA VAL A 80 1.03 1.06 -14.73
C VAL A 80 0.06 2.24 -14.63
N ASP A 81 -1.12 2.08 -15.26
CA ASP A 81 -2.16 3.09 -15.19
C ASP A 81 -2.79 3.17 -13.80
N ASN A 82 -3.03 4.40 -13.33
CA ASN A 82 -3.98 4.64 -12.27
C ASN A 82 -5.38 4.57 -12.88
N LEU A 83 -6.20 3.67 -12.37
CA LEU A 83 -7.54 3.43 -12.92
C LEU A 83 -8.56 4.49 -12.53
N ASN A 84 -8.23 5.38 -11.58
CA ASN A 84 -9.13 6.41 -11.10
C ASN A 84 -9.00 7.73 -11.86
N TYR A 85 -7.79 8.06 -12.34
CA TYR A 85 -7.57 9.23 -13.20
C TYR A 85 -6.25 9.06 -13.94
N GLU A 86 -5.99 9.92 -14.92
CA GLU A 86 -4.83 9.79 -15.80
C GLU A 86 -3.52 10.11 -15.06
N CYS A 87 -2.85 9.07 -14.59
CA CYS A 87 -1.48 9.15 -14.08
C CYS A 87 -0.86 7.76 -14.13
N LYS A 88 0.47 7.68 -14.13
CA LYS A 88 1.20 6.41 -14.06
C LYS A 88 1.70 6.17 -12.65
N MET A 89 1.79 4.90 -12.28
CA MET A 89 2.20 4.47 -10.95
C MET A 89 3.25 3.38 -11.04
N THR A 90 4.23 3.45 -10.14
CA THR A 90 5.22 2.38 -9.95
C THR A 90 5.19 1.97 -8.49
N VAL A 91 5.10 0.67 -8.24
CA VAL A 91 5.08 0.08 -6.89
C VAL A 91 6.25 -0.89 -6.79
N THR A 92 7.11 -0.68 -5.80
CA THR A 92 8.28 -1.53 -5.56
C THR A 92 8.34 -1.99 -4.11
N GLY A 93 9.01 -3.10 -3.87
CA GLY A 93 9.25 -3.60 -2.52
C GLY A 93 7.98 -3.93 -1.75
N GLY A 94 6.88 -4.20 -2.45
CA GLY A 94 5.62 -4.55 -1.79
C GLY A 94 5.70 -5.90 -1.12
N LYS A 95 5.31 -5.96 0.16
CA LYS A 95 5.26 -7.22 0.90
C LYS A 95 4.27 -7.17 2.04
N ILE A 96 3.75 -8.33 2.36
CA ILE A 96 2.90 -8.58 3.51
C ILE A 96 3.60 -9.61 4.39
N VAL A 97 3.69 -9.33 5.70
CA VAL A 97 4.31 -10.22 6.67
C VAL A 97 3.27 -10.61 7.70
N LYS A 98 2.92 -11.89 7.73
CA LYS A 98 1.94 -12.42 8.69
C LYS A 98 2.47 -12.24 10.11
N GLY A 99 1.65 -11.59 10.97
CA GLY A 99 2.03 -11.33 12.35
C GLY A 99 3.21 -10.37 12.51
N GLY A 100 3.57 -9.65 11.45
CA GLY A 100 4.74 -8.77 11.43
C GLY A 100 4.56 -7.43 12.13
N ALA A 101 3.38 -7.15 12.68
CA ALA A 101 3.08 -5.89 13.35
C ALA A 101 2.32 -6.14 14.64
N LYS A 102 2.19 -5.08 15.45
CA LYS A 102 1.27 -5.03 16.58
C LYS A 102 0.38 -3.82 16.43
N THR A 103 -0.89 -3.98 16.79
CA THR A 103 -1.84 -2.87 16.82
C THR A 103 -1.58 -1.97 18.04
N PRO A 104 -2.15 -0.77 18.11
CA PRO A 104 -2.02 0.08 19.31
C PRO A 104 -2.47 -0.60 20.61
N SER A 105 -3.42 -1.54 20.55
CA SER A 105 -3.84 -2.32 21.72
C SER A 105 -2.88 -3.48 22.07
N GLY A 106 -1.82 -3.70 21.28
CA GLY A 106 -0.83 -4.74 21.52
C GLY A 106 -1.16 -6.10 20.90
N MET A 107 -2.21 -6.18 20.11
CA MET A 107 -2.59 -7.43 19.44
C MET A 107 -1.70 -7.67 18.21
N PRO A 108 -1.30 -8.93 17.95
CA PRO A 108 -0.56 -9.22 16.70
C PRO A 108 -1.45 -8.96 15.48
N ALA A 109 -0.85 -8.41 14.43
CA ALA A 109 -1.52 -8.16 13.16
C ALA A 109 -0.54 -8.38 12.01
N ASP A 110 -1.09 -8.60 10.80
CA ASP A 110 -0.26 -8.68 9.61
C ASP A 110 0.26 -7.30 9.26
N TYR A 111 1.48 -7.25 8.75
CA TYR A 111 2.18 -6.03 8.35
C TYR A 111 2.17 -5.89 6.84
N ILE A 112 2.03 -4.67 6.34
CA ILE A 112 2.17 -4.35 4.92
C ILE A 112 3.18 -3.21 4.74
N GLU A 113 3.98 -3.29 3.69
CA GLU A 113 4.78 -2.16 3.24
C GLU A 113 4.91 -2.18 1.72
N PHE A 114 5.05 -1.01 1.14
CA PHE A 114 5.42 -0.85 -0.27
C PHE A 114 5.92 0.57 -0.52
N HIS A 115 6.70 0.72 -1.59
CA HIS A 115 7.14 2.01 -2.09
C HIS A 115 6.32 2.33 -3.33
N ILE A 116 5.91 3.59 -3.49
CA ILE A 116 5.08 4.00 -4.61
C ILE A 116 5.54 5.35 -5.16
N VAL A 117 5.50 5.48 -6.48
CA VAL A 117 5.75 6.74 -7.18
C VAL A 117 4.57 7.02 -8.08
N PHE A 118 3.99 8.21 -7.94
CA PHE A 118 2.96 8.72 -8.85
C PHE A 118 3.61 9.67 -9.85
N SER A 119 3.26 9.55 -11.13
CA SER A 119 3.87 10.38 -12.18
C SER A 119 3.55 11.87 -12.02
N ASP A 120 2.49 12.21 -11.29
CA ASP A 120 2.08 13.59 -11.01
C ASP A 120 2.55 14.09 -9.63
N ASP A 121 3.44 13.36 -8.97
CA ASP A 121 4.06 13.80 -7.71
C ASP A 121 5.31 14.62 -8.02
N ASP A 122 5.20 15.95 -7.89
CA ASP A 122 6.29 16.88 -8.20
C ASP A 122 7.48 16.76 -7.23
N ASN A 123 7.30 16.14 -6.09
CA ASN A 123 8.35 15.95 -5.08
C ASN A 123 9.15 14.68 -5.29
N ALA A 124 8.64 13.73 -6.06
CA ALA A 124 9.36 12.48 -6.36
C ALA A 124 10.56 12.80 -7.28
N GLY A 125 11.74 12.34 -6.84
CA GLY A 125 12.99 12.65 -7.53
C GLY A 125 13.61 13.99 -7.15
N SER A 126 12.96 14.78 -6.27
CA SER A 126 13.51 16.05 -5.76
C SER A 126 13.59 16.04 -4.22
N ALA A 127 12.47 16.02 -3.51
CA ALA A 127 12.45 15.98 -2.04
C ALA A 127 12.70 14.56 -1.50
N TYR A 128 12.27 13.54 -2.21
CA TYR A 128 12.46 12.12 -1.88
C TYR A 128 12.48 11.30 -3.17
N ASP A 129 12.90 10.03 -3.08
CA ASP A 129 12.91 9.13 -4.22
C ASP A 129 11.54 8.50 -4.47
N ASP A 130 10.89 8.08 -3.39
CA ASP A 130 9.56 7.48 -3.44
C ASP A 130 8.81 7.70 -2.11
N LEU A 131 7.55 7.31 -2.12
CA LEU A 131 6.71 7.31 -0.92
C LEU A 131 6.72 5.91 -0.33
N PHE A 132 7.06 5.80 0.95
CA PHE A 132 7.07 4.56 1.69
C PHE A 132 5.79 4.45 2.49
N ILE A 133 4.93 3.51 2.09
CA ILE A 133 3.63 3.28 2.74
C ILE A 133 3.74 1.99 3.54
N HIS A 134 3.38 2.05 4.82
CA HIS A 134 3.50 0.91 5.71
C HIS A 134 2.46 0.95 6.82
N GLY A 135 2.12 -0.20 7.35
CA GLY A 135 1.15 -0.31 8.42
C GLY A 135 0.72 -1.73 8.71
N TYR A 136 -0.49 -1.88 9.20
CA TYR A 136 -1.00 -3.15 9.67
C TYR A 136 -2.44 -3.39 9.22
N ARG A 137 -2.84 -4.66 9.25
CA ARG A 137 -4.19 -5.05 8.85
C ARG A 137 -5.24 -4.44 9.77
N TYR A 138 -6.27 -3.87 9.16
CA TYR A 138 -7.41 -3.27 9.86
C TYR A 138 -8.12 -4.32 10.71
N THR A 139 -8.34 -4.00 11.99
CA THR A 139 -8.98 -4.92 12.94
C THR A 139 -10.45 -4.63 13.16
N GLY A 140 -10.90 -3.41 12.89
CA GLY A 140 -12.26 -2.95 13.17
C GLY A 140 -12.47 -2.52 14.63
N PHE A 141 -11.46 -2.58 15.48
CA PHE A 141 -11.55 -2.14 16.87
C PHE A 141 -11.06 -0.70 17.03
N ALA A 142 -11.85 0.13 17.73
CA ALA A 142 -11.51 1.53 17.95
C ALA A 142 -10.16 1.72 18.65
N ALA A 143 -9.77 0.79 19.53
CA ALA A 143 -8.48 0.84 20.23
C ALA A 143 -7.28 0.69 19.29
N ASP A 144 -7.50 0.22 18.06
CA ASP A 144 -6.45 -0.01 17.08
C ASP A 144 -6.38 1.09 16.01
N GLU A 145 -7.23 2.11 16.11
CA GLU A 145 -7.25 3.23 15.19
C GLU A 145 -6.33 4.39 15.58
#